data_ebb4e60dc00729674a568f7424b9a832
#
_entry.id   ebb4e60dc00729674a568f7424b9a832
#
_cell.length_a   1.000
_cell.length_b   1.000
_cell.length_c   1.000
_cell.angle_alpha   90.00
_cell.angle_beta   90.00
_cell.angle_gamma   90.00
#
_symmetry.space_group_name_H-M   'P 1'
#
loop_
_entity.id
_entity.type
_entity.pdbx_description
1 polymer ?
#
loop_
_entity_poly.entity_id
_entity_poly.type
_entity_poly.pdbx_seq_one_letter_code
_entity_poly.pdbx_strand_id
1 'polypeptide(L)' 'HTYLADLNEQAQDRYRLIVRQMADAEGVTEDLKRRSQWAWVRAMNSIANRAEEIIKSEMIYT' A
#
# COMPACT_ATOMS: atom_id res chain seq x y z
N HIS A 1 3.53 -1.26 -26.09
CA HIS A 1 3.30 -0.32 -25.00
C HIS A 1 2.17 -0.75 -24.10
N THR A 2 1.44 -1.69 -24.52
CA THR A 2 0.16 -1.95 -23.91
C THR A 2 0.24 -2.99 -22.80
N TYR A 3 0.82 -4.16 -23.10
CA TYR A 3 0.76 -5.28 -22.17
C TYR A 3 1.52 -4.99 -20.87
N LEU A 4 2.77 -4.56 -20.98
CA LEU A 4 3.58 -4.29 -19.79
C LEU A 4 3.06 -3.10 -19.00
N ALA A 5 2.56 -2.08 -19.68
CA ALA A 5 1.96 -0.92 -19.02
C ALA A 5 0.70 -1.32 -18.26
N ASP A 6 -0.13 -2.16 -18.83
CA ASP A 6 -1.34 -2.64 -18.19
C ASP A 6 -1.02 -3.44 -16.92
N LEU A 7 -0.01 -4.30 -16.98
CA LEU A 7 0.40 -5.07 -15.82
C LEU A 7 0.91 -4.16 -14.70
N ASN A 8 1.68 -3.13 -15.05
CA ASN A 8 2.18 -2.18 -14.08
C ASN A 8 1.03 -1.40 -13.43
N GLU A 9 0.06 -0.98 -14.22
CA GLU A 9 -1.10 -0.27 -13.68
C GLU A 9 -1.90 -1.14 -12.74
N GLN A 10 -2.13 -2.40 -13.09
CA GLN A 10 -2.84 -3.32 -12.23
C GLN A 10 -2.11 -3.55 -10.92
N ALA A 11 -0.79 -3.72 -10.97
CA ALA A 11 -0.01 -3.91 -9.77
C ALA A 11 -0.04 -2.66 -8.88
N GLN A 12 0.04 -1.49 -9.47
CA GLN A 12 -0.01 -0.24 -8.71
C GLN A 12 -1.39 0.00 -8.10
N ASP A 13 -2.44 -0.30 -8.83
CA ASP A 13 -3.81 -0.17 -8.32
C ASP A 13 -4.04 -1.10 -7.15
N ARG A 14 -3.57 -2.34 -7.27
CA ARG A 14 -3.71 -3.31 -6.19
C ARG A 14 -2.89 -2.89 -4.97
N TYR A 15 -1.69 -2.38 -5.18
CA TYR A 15 -0.86 -1.88 -4.10
C TYR A 15 -1.57 -0.76 -3.34
N ARG A 16 -2.12 0.21 -4.06
CA ARG A 16 -2.85 1.31 -3.44
C ARG A 16 -4.05 0.82 -2.65
N LEU A 17 -4.77 -0.14 -3.21
CA LEU A 17 -5.94 -0.70 -2.53
C LEU A 17 -5.54 -1.39 -1.24
N ILE A 18 -4.50 -2.20 -1.28
CA ILE A 18 -4.01 -2.92 -0.09
C ILE A 18 -3.54 -1.92 0.97
N VAL A 19 -2.77 -0.92 0.57
CA VAL A 19 -2.30 0.11 1.49
C VAL A 19 -3.48 0.82 2.14
N ARG A 20 -4.48 1.19 1.36
CA ARG A 20 -5.66 1.87 1.86
C ARG A 20 -6.44 1.00 2.84
N GLN A 21 -6.65 -0.26 2.49
CA GLN A 21 -7.36 -1.18 3.36
C GLN A 21 -6.63 -1.39 4.69
N MET A 22 -5.32 -1.55 4.63
CA MET A 22 -4.52 -1.72 5.83
C MET A 22 -4.52 -0.45 6.69
N ALA A 23 -4.41 0.71 6.04
CA ALA A 23 -4.44 1.98 6.76
C ALA A 23 -5.78 2.15 7.48
N ASP A 24 -6.88 1.86 6.80
CA ASP A 24 -8.21 1.95 7.41
C ASP A 24 -8.34 0.99 8.59
N ALA A 25 -7.87 -0.24 8.43
CA ALA A 25 -7.96 -1.25 9.47
C ALA A 25 -7.13 -0.89 10.70
N GLU A 26 -6.01 -0.20 10.51
CA GLU A 26 -5.11 0.16 11.60
C GLU A 26 -5.33 1.58 12.12
N GLY A 27 -6.32 2.27 11.58
CA GLY A 27 -6.63 3.61 12.01
C GLY A 27 -5.63 4.68 11.59
N VAL A 28 -4.88 4.41 10.52
CA VAL A 28 -3.90 5.35 9.99
C VAL A 28 -4.61 6.27 9.00
N THR A 29 -5.11 7.38 9.52
CA THR A 29 -5.96 8.30 8.77
C THR A 29 -5.37 9.70 8.73
N GLU A 30 -6.07 10.60 8.02
CA GLU A 30 -5.69 12.01 7.99
C GLU A 30 -5.69 12.64 9.39
N ASP A 31 -6.56 12.16 10.26
CA ASP A 31 -6.60 12.60 11.65
C ASP A 31 -5.28 12.28 12.35
N LEU A 32 -4.77 11.09 12.18
CA LEU A 32 -3.48 10.71 12.76
C LEU A 32 -2.37 11.59 12.21
N LYS A 33 -2.40 11.86 10.90
CA LYS A 33 -1.41 12.72 10.27
C LYS A 33 -1.41 14.12 10.88
N ARG A 34 -2.60 14.66 11.16
CA ARG A 34 -2.72 15.98 11.77
C ARG A 34 -2.23 15.99 13.21
N ARG A 35 -2.52 14.93 13.96
CA ARG A 35 -2.14 14.85 15.37
C ARG A 35 -0.67 14.56 15.56
N SER A 36 -0.12 13.68 14.74
CA SER A 36 1.28 13.29 14.83
C SER A 36 1.79 12.84 13.47
N GLN A 37 2.48 13.74 12.79
CA GLN A 37 3.03 13.44 11.47
C GLN A 37 4.04 12.30 11.55
N TRP A 38 4.83 12.24 12.61
CA TRP A 38 5.82 11.18 12.80
C TRP A 38 5.16 9.82 12.92
N ALA A 39 4.11 9.72 13.73
CA ALA A 39 3.39 8.47 13.90
C ALA A 39 2.77 8.03 12.57
N TRP A 40 2.21 8.98 11.84
CA TRP A 40 1.61 8.69 10.53
C TRP A 40 2.66 8.18 9.54
N VAL A 41 3.81 8.82 9.45
CA VAL A 41 4.88 8.42 8.54
C VAL A 41 5.37 7.02 8.86
N ARG A 42 5.61 6.74 10.15
CA ARG A 42 6.08 5.42 10.57
C ARG A 42 5.06 4.33 10.26
N ALA A 43 3.80 4.60 10.54
CA ALA A 43 2.73 3.65 10.26
C ALA A 43 2.60 3.39 8.76
N MET A 44 2.64 4.44 7.94
CA MET A 44 2.54 4.28 6.49
C MET A 44 3.74 3.54 5.92
N ASN A 45 4.94 3.77 6.44
CA ASN A 45 6.12 3.04 6.00
C ASN A 45 5.97 1.54 6.29
N SER A 46 5.48 1.19 7.45
CA SER A 46 5.24 -0.20 7.82
C SER A 46 4.19 -0.83 6.90
N ILE A 47 3.09 -0.11 6.66
CA ILE A 47 2.03 -0.57 5.78
C ILE A 47 2.55 -0.76 4.35
N ALA A 48 3.32 0.19 3.85
CA ALA A 48 3.89 0.11 2.50
C ALA A 48 4.77 -1.13 2.34
N ASN A 49 5.61 -1.41 3.32
CA ASN A 49 6.48 -2.59 3.29
C ASN A 49 5.66 -3.87 3.25
N ARG A 50 4.63 -3.97 4.09
CA ARG A 50 3.77 -5.16 4.13
C ARG A 50 2.99 -5.32 2.84
N ALA A 51 2.46 -4.23 2.29
CA ALA A 51 1.72 -4.28 1.04
C ALA A 51 2.63 -4.73 -0.12
N GLU A 52 3.86 -4.24 -0.13
CA GLU A 52 4.83 -4.62 -1.14
C GLU A 52 5.13 -6.12 -1.08
N GLU A 53 5.29 -6.67 0.11
CA GLU A 53 5.51 -8.11 0.28
C GLU A 53 4.33 -8.93 -0.19
N ILE A 54 3.11 -8.47 0.08
CA ILE A 54 1.90 -9.16 -0.38
C ILE A 54 1.88 -9.22 -1.90
N ILE A 55 2.17 -8.11 -2.56
CA ILE A 55 2.15 -8.04 -4.01
C ILE A 55 3.25 -8.90 -4.62
N LYS A 56 4.44 -8.87 -4.07
CA LYS A 56 5.52 -9.73 -4.53
C LYS A 56 5.17 -11.20 -4.41
N SER A 57 4.56 -11.57 -3.29
CA SER A 57 4.14 -12.95 -3.06
C SER A 57 3.10 -13.39 -4.09
N GLU A 58 2.13 -12.53 -4.38
CA GLU A 58 1.10 -12.84 -5.38
C GLU A 58 1.70 -13.01 -6.77
N MET A 59 2.66 -12.16 -7.13
CA MET A 59 3.29 -12.23 -8.44
C MET A 59 4.15 -13.48 -8.61
N ILE A 60 4.77 -13.93 -7.53
CA ILE A 60 5.61 -15.12 -7.58
C ILE A 60 4.78 -16.39 -7.71
N TYR A 61 3.64 -16.43 -7.04
CA TYR A 61 2.81 -17.64 -6.98
C TYR A 61 1.75 -17.73 -8.07
N THR A 62 1.63 -16.70 -8.89
CA THR A 62 0.75 -16.76 -10.04
C THR A 62 1.55 -16.99 -11.31
#